data_78f11ed19a1902cabf2970fd90de6879
#
_entry.id   78f11ed19a1902cabf2970fd90de6879
#
_cell.length_a   1.000
_cell.length_b   1.000
_cell.length_c   1.000
_cell.angle_alpha   90.00
_cell.angle_beta   90.00
_cell.angle_gamma   90.00
#
_symmetry.space_group_name_H-M   'P 1'
#
loop_
_entity.id
_entity.type
_entity.pdbx_description
1 polymer ?
#
loop_
_entity_poly.entity_id
_entity_poly.type
_entity_poly.pdbx_seq_one_letter_code
_entity_poly.pdbx_strand_id
1 'polypeptide(L)'
;MRNSSRSSVDPFIVMDVMEAARAAEAAGRHIIHMEVGQPGTPAPAGARAALSATMESDALGYTVALGIPELRERIASLYKDWYNLDLDPARVVVTPGSSGAFILAFTALFDAGDKVGLGEPGYPSYRQILRALDLEPVGIATSAENRLQPVPADLPPGLAGLITASPANPSGTMLDHDHLSALIGATQDMGASFISDEIYHGLQYEGRAVSALEVSDDVYVVNSFSKYFSMTGWRAGWMVVPEDHVRVIERIAQNMFICAPHASQVTALAAMDCHDELNANLAVYAENRQLMIDGLPRAGFDRFAPPDGAFYIYADVSAHTDDSRAFAAEILEKAGVAVTPGLDFDPVRGHQTLRFSYARATEDIREGLARLTRFMEGRG
;
A
#
# COMPACT_ATOMS: atom_id res chain seq x y z
N MET A 1 -25.09 -17.82 17.50
CA MET A 1 -23.74 -18.24 17.11
C MET A 1 -22.72 -17.57 18.00
N ARG A 2 -21.57 -18.21 18.25
CA ARG A 2 -20.47 -17.61 19.04
C ARG A 2 -19.53 -16.86 18.13
N ASN A 3 -19.14 -15.62 18.46
CA ASN A 3 -18.06 -14.89 17.79
C ASN A 3 -16.72 -15.22 18.46
N SER A 4 -15.66 -15.33 17.64
CA SER A 4 -14.28 -15.37 18.16
C SER A 4 -13.85 -13.97 18.58
N SER A 5 -13.02 -13.85 19.64
CA SER A 5 -12.39 -12.58 20.00
C SER A 5 -11.56 -11.97 18.85
N ARG A 6 -10.96 -12.82 18.03
CA ARG A 6 -10.17 -12.42 16.85
C ARG A 6 -10.99 -11.81 15.71
N SER A 7 -12.32 -11.92 15.73
CA SER A 7 -13.21 -11.23 14.77
C SER A 7 -13.49 -9.77 15.17
N SER A 8 -13.02 -9.32 16.33
CA SER A 8 -13.17 -7.95 16.81
C SER A 8 -12.08 -7.04 16.21
N VAL A 9 -12.15 -6.83 14.88
CA VAL A 9 -11.29 -5.92 14.15
C VAL A 9 -12.04 -4.64 13.80
N ASP A 10 -11.32 -3.51 13.76
CA ASP A 10 -11.94 -2.23 13.40
C ASP A 10 -12.30 -2.20 11.89
N PRO A 11 -13.35 -1.46 11.51
CA PRO A 11 -13.66 -1.26 10.10
C PRO A 11 -12.56 -0.47 9.39
N PHE A 12 -12.46 -0.64 8.08
CA PHE A 12 -11.58 0.15 7.23
C PHE A 12 -12.31 1.43 6.83
N ILE A 13 -11.98 2.57 7.47
CA ILE A 13 -12.75 3.82 7.36
C ILE A 13 -12.86 4.33 5.91
N VAL A 14 -11.82 4.14 5.10
CA VAL A 14 -11.87 4.51 3.67
C VAL A 14 -13.04 3.85 2.94
N MET A 15 -13.45 2.64 3.34
CA MET A 15 -14.59 1.94 2.72
C MET A 15 -15.91 2.62 3.07
N ASP A 16 -16.04 3.15 4.29
CA ASP A 16 -17.22 3.92 4.70
C ASP A 16 -17.30 5.24 3.92
N VAL A 17 -16.16 5.90 3.69
CA VAL A 17 -16.10 7.12 2.87
C VAL A 17 -16.47 6.84 1.42
N MET A 18 -15.97 5.74 0.84
CA MET A 18 -16.34 5.30 -0.51
C MET A 18 -17.85 5.05 -0.63
N GLU A 19 -18.45 4.38 0.35
CA GLU A 19 -19.89 4.11 0.33
C GLU A 19 -20.71 5.41 0.47
N ALA A 20 -20.27 6.35 1.31
CA ALA A 20 -20.91 7.66 1.40
C ALA A 20 -20.80 8.46 0.08
N ALA A 21 -19.65 8.42 -0.59
CA ALA A 21 -19.47 9.04 -1.91
C ALA A 21 -20.37 8.40 -2.96
N ARG A 22 -20.41 7.05 -3.01
CA ARG A 22 -21.32 6.30 -3.90
C ARG A 22 -22.80 6.64 -3.67
N ALA A 23 -23.22 6.77 -2.42
CA ALA A 23 -24.58 7.17 -2.07
C ALA A 23 -24.91 8.59 -2.55
N ALA A 24 -23.95 9.52 -2.43
CA ALA A 24 -24.10 10.89 -2.94
C ALA A 24 -24.20 10.92 -4.47
N GLU A 25 -23.41 10.11 -5.17
CA GLU A 25 -23.50 9.96 -6.64
C GLU A 25 -24.83 9.37 -7.09
N ALA A 26 -25.33 8.35 -6.39
CA ALA A 26 -26.65 7.77 -6.64
C ALA A 26 -27.79 8.78 -6.44
N ALA A 27 -27.58 9.81 -5.60
CA ALA A 27 -28.47 10.95 -5.43
C ALA A 27 -28.28 12.07 -6.49
N GLY A 28 -27.44 11.83 -7.52
CA GLY A 28 -27.23 12.74 -8.65
C GLY A 28 -26.14 13.79 -8.43
N ARG A 29 -25.30 13.65 -7.39
CA ARG A 29 -24.19 14.57 -7.14
C ARG A 29 -22.95 14.12 -7.91
N HIS A 30 -22.14 15.08 -8.39
CA HIS A 30 -20.83 14.80 -8.97
C HIS A 30 -19.77 14.90 -7.88
N ILE A 31 -19.17 13.75 -7.53
CA ILE A 31 -18.15 13.63 -6.49
C ILE A 31 -16.76 13.48 -7.12
N ILE A 32 -15.80 14.21 -6.58
CA ILE A 32 -14.38 14.02 -6.90
C ILE A 32 -13.76 13.08 -5.86
N HIS A 33 -13.23 11.96 -6.32
CA HIS A 33 -12.68 10.90 -5.47
C HIS A 33 -11.20 11.11 -5.19
N MET A 34 -10.86 11.51 -3.98
CA MET A 34 -9.50 11.60 -3.44
C MET A 34 -9.30 10.73 -2.19
N GLU A 35 -10.24 9.83 -1.88
CA GLU A 35 -10.20 8.97 -0.70
C GLU A 35 -9.52 7.63 -0.98
N VAL A 36 -9.76 7.03 -2.14
CA VAL A 36 -9.33 5.66 -2.39
C VAL A 36 -7.91 5.57 -2.95
N GLY A 37 -7.14 4.66 -2.38
CA GLY A 37 -5.78 4.34 -2.82
C GLY A 37 -5.76 3.33 -3.98
N GLN A 38 -6.42 3.67 -5.08
CA GLN A 38 -6.53 2.79 -6.25
C GLN A 38 -6.21 3.58 -7.51
N PRO A 39 -5.37 3.03 -8.43
CA PRO A 39 -5.21 3.57 -9.77
C PRO A 39 -6.55 3.79 -10.45
N GLY A 40 -6.72 4.94 -11.10
CA GLY A 40 -7.92 5.26 -11.88
C GLY A 40 -7.97 4.58 -13.24
N THR A 41 -6.93 3.84 -13.61
CA THR A 41 -6.75 3.16 -14.90
C THR A 41 -7.04 1.66 -14.78
N PRO A 42 -7.53 1.00 -15.84
CA PRO A 42 -7.68 -0.45 -15.88
C PRO A 42 -6.31 -1.15 -15.94
N ALA A 43 -6.31 -2.47 -15.75
CA ALA A 43 -5.14 -3.29 -16.09
C ALA A 43 -4.72 -3.07 -17.55
N PRO A 44 -3.43 -3.16 -17.90
CA PRO A 44 -2.92 -2.89 -19.25
C PRO A 44 -3.67 -3.67 -20.33
N ALA A 45 -3.87 -3.04 -21.48
CA ALA A 45 -4.65 -3.61 -22.57
C ALA A 45 -4.05 -4.94 -23.06
N GLY A 46 -2.71 -5.01 -23.19
CA GLY A 46 -1.99 -6.23 -23.54
C GLY A 46 -2.19 -7.37 -22.54
N ALA A 47 -2.22 -7.06 -21.25
CA ALA A 47 -2.45 -8.03 -20.20
C ALA A 47 -3.88 -8.62 -20.25
N ARG A 48 -4.89 -7.76 -20.48
CA ARG A 48 -6.27 -8.20 -20.65
C ARG A 48 -6.48 -9.05 -21.90
N ALA A 49 -5.81 -8.69 -23.01
CA ALA A 49 -5.84 -9.46 -24.25
C ALA A 49 -5.19 -10.84 -24.08
N ALA A 50 -4.06 -10.94 -23.36
CA ALA A 50 -3.40 -12.20 -23.07
C ALA A 50 -4.31 -13.15 -22.27
N LEU A 51 -5.02 -12.65 -21.26
CA LEU A 51 -6.00 -13.46 -20.53
C LEU A 51 -7.12 -13.94 -21.44
N SER A 52 -7.68 -13.05 -22.28
CA SER A 52 -8.77 -13.41 -23.19
C SER A 52 -8.34 -14.57 -24.13
N ALA A 53 -7.13 -14.50 -24.68
CA ALA A 53 -6.60 -15.56 -25.52
C ALA A 53 -6.37 -16.88 -24.77
N THR A 54 -5.87 -16.79 -23.53
CA THR A 54 -5.65 -17.98 -22.70
C THR A 54 -6.96 -18.69 -22.36
N MET A 55 -8.04 -17.94 -22.07
CA MET A 55 -9.36 -18.49 -21.74
C MET A 55 -9.98 -19.33 -22.89
N GLU A 56 -9.52 -19.16 -24.14
CA GLU A 56 -10.00 -19.95 -25.27
C GLU A 56 -9.41 -21.37 -25.28
N SER A 57 -8.25 -21.60 -24.66
CA SER A 57 -7.50 -22.83 -24.78
C SER A 57 -7.12 -23.50 -23.45
N ASP A 58 -7.15 -22.76 -22.35
CA ASP A 58 -6.76 -23.22 -21.01
C ASP A 58 -7.96 -23.19 -20.06
N ALA A 59 -8.13 -24.26 -19.28
CA ALA A 59 -9.19 -24.36 -18.28
C ALA A 59 -8.96 -23.46 -17.04
N LEU A 60 -7.79 -22.82 -16.93
CA LEU A 60 -7.36 -21.99 -15.79
C LEU A 60 -7.54 -22.71 -14.44
N GLY A 61 -7.13 -24.01 -14.39
CA GLY A 61 -7.16 -24.83 -13.20
C GLY A 61 -6.19 -24.37 -12.11
N TYR A 62 -6.02 -25.18 -11.06
CA TYR A 62 -5.05 -24.89 -10.01
C TYR A 62 -3.62 -24.86 -10.57
N THR A 63 -2.82 -23.93 -10.04
CA THR A 63 -1.38 -23.86 -10.28
C THR A 63 -0.60 -24.46 -9.11
N VAL A 64 0.73 -24.48 -9.20
CA VAL A 64 1.57 -24.76 -8.03
C VAL A 64 1.42 -23.63 -7.00
N ALA A 65 1.54 -23.97 -5.73
CA ALA A 65 1.24 -23.07 -4.63
C ALA A 65 2.09 -21.78 -4.62
N LEU A 66 3.35 -21.90 -5.03
CA LEU A 66 4.27 -20.76 -5.10
C LEU A 66 4.03 -19.84 -6.32
N GLY A 67 3.11 -20.20 -7.21
CA GLY A 67 2.84 -19.49 -8.47
C GLY A 67 3.51 -20.10 -9.69
N ILE A 68 2.99 -19.79 -10.89
CA ILE A 68 3.53 -20.34 -12.15
C ILE A 68 5.00 -19.95 -12.31
N PRO A 69 5.85 -20.89 -12.76
CA PRO A 69 7.31 -20.66 -12.87
C PRO A 69 7.65 -19.43 -13.69
N GLU A 70 7.00 -19.24 -14.83
CA GLU A 70 7.24 -18.13 -15.74
C GLU A 70 7.02 -16.75 -15.09
N LEU A 71 6.00 -16.64 -14.23
CA LEU A 71 5.75 -15.40 -13.49
C LEU A 71 6.82 -15.16 -12.41
N ARG A 72 7.25 -16.21 -11.72
CA ARG A 72 8.31 -16.11 -10.70
C ARG A 72 9.65 -15.71 -11.32
N GLU A 73 10.01 -16.29 -12.47
CA GLU A 73 11.19 -15.93 -13.26
C GLU A 73 11.11 -14.49 -13.77
N ARG A 74 9.93 -14.07 -14.25
CA ARG A 74 9.73 -12.68 -14.72
C ARG A 74 9.81 -11.67 -13.57
N ILE A 75 9.29 -12.01 -12.39
CA ILE A 75 9.46 -11.18 -11.18
C ILE A 75 10.94 -11.10 -10.80
N ALA A 76 11.67 -12.20 -10.78
CA ALA A 76 13.11 -12.18 -10.51
C ALA A 76 13.86 -11.27 -11.50
N SER A 77 13.51 -11.33 -12.79
CA SER A 77 14.06 -10.42 -13.81
C SER A 77 13.75 -8.95 -13.52
N LEU A 78 12.57 -8.63 -12.96
CA LEU A 78 12.21 -7.28 -12.54
C LEU A 78 13.18 -6.74 -11.46
N TYR A 79 13.60 -7.58 -10.51
CA TYR A 79 14.59 -7.19 -9.51
C TYR A 79 15.96 -6.90 -10.15
N LYS A 80 16.32 -7.61 -11.21
CA LYS A 80 17.51 -7.27 -12.01
C LYS A 80 17.37 -5.92 -12.69
N ASP A 81 16.22 -5.67 -13.33
CA ASP A 81 15.96 -4.44 -14.07
C ASP A 81 15.89 -3.21 -13.14
N TRP A 82 15.24 -3.34 -11.98
CA TRP A 82 14.99 -2.21 -11.07
C TRP A 82 16.14 -1.94 -10.11
N TYR A 83 16.81 -2.98 -9.59
CA TYR A 83 17.77 -2.85 -8.49
C TYR A 83 19.15 -3.43 -8.81
N ASN A 84 19.33 -4.03 -10.00
CA ASN A 84 20.53 -4.79 -10.37
C ASN A 84 20.83 -5.97 -9.43
N LEU A 85 19.80 -6.59 -8.86
CA LEU A 85 19.88 -7.76 -7.99
C LEU A 85 19.67 -9.04 -8.81
N ASP A 86 20.49 -10.05 -8.55
CA ASP A 86 20.34 -11.40 -9.10
C ASP A 86 19.49 -12.23 -8.11
N LEU A 87 18.16 -12.07 -8.18
CA LEU A 87 17.22 -12.78 -7.32
C LEU A 87 16.97 -14.20 -7.84
N ASP A 88 17.12 -15.21 -6.95
CA ASP A 88 16.70 -16.58 -7.28
C ASP A 88 15.16 -16.66 -7.37
N PRO A 89 14.58 -17.05 -8.53
CA PRO A 89 13.14 -17.24 -8.68
C PRO A 89 12.53 -18.23 -7.67
N ALA A 90 13.34 -19.14 -7.11
CA ALA A 90 12.90 -20.06 -6.08
C ALA A 90 12.42 -19.34 -4.79
N ARG A 91 12.96 -18.16 -4.50
CA ARG A 91 12.58 -17.32 -3.35
C ARG A 91 11.30 -16.50 -3.57
N VAL A 92 10.80 -16.42 -4.80
CA VAL A 92 9.59 -15.67 -5.15
C VAL A 92 8.36 -16.51 -4.90
N VAL A 93 7.38 -15.97 -4.16
CA VAL A 93 6.08 -16.59 -3.87
C VAL A 93 4.98 -15.69 -4.38
N VAL A 94 4.19 -16.14 -5.35
CA VAL A 94 3.03 -15.42 -5.86
C VAL A 94 1.86 -15.59 -4.88
N THR A 95 1.18 -14.49 -4.57
CA THR A 95 0.15 -14.45 -3.52
C THR A 95 -1.17 -13.85 -4.02
N PRO A 96 -2.30 -14.11 -3.35
CA PRO A 96 -3.59 -13.43 -3.63
C PRO A 96 -3.55 -11.95 -3.19
N GLY A 97 -2.76 -11.12 -3.90
CA GLY A 97 -2.41 -9.75 -3.54
C GLY A 97 -1.47 -9.68 -2.33
N SER A 98 -1.02 -8.48 -1.98
CA SER A 98 -0.20 -8.24 -0.78
C SER A 98 -0.90 -8.66 0.52
N SER A 99 -2.23 -8.60 0.59
CA SER A 99 -2.97 -9.08 1.77
C SER A 99 -2.72 -10.55 2.05
N GLY A 100 -2.68 -11.39 1.01
CA GLY A 100 -2.30 -12.80 1.13
C GLY A 100 -0.85 -12.98 1.58
N ALA A 101 0.07 -12.14 1.07
CA ALA A 101 1.46 -12.14 1.50
C ALA A 101 1.61 -11.81 2.99
N PHE A 102 0.90 -10.79 3.51
CA PHE A 102 0.94 -10.45 4.94
C PHE A 102 0.38 -11.58 5.82
N ILE A 103 -0.71 -12.23 5.42
CA ILE A 103 -1.26 -13.37 6.16
C ILE A 103 -0.22 -14.50 6.22
N LEU A 104 0.44 -14.82 5.11
CA LEU A 104 1.48 -15.85 5.07
C LEU A 104 2.69 -15.46 5.92
N ALA A 105 3.19 -14.23 5.78
CA ALA A 105 4.35 -13.72 6.51
C ALA A 105 4.11 -13.74 8.02
N PHE A 106 2.98 -13.19 8.48
CA PHE A 106 2.67 -13.12 9.91
C PHE A 106 2.46 -14.51 10.52
N THR A 107 1.82 -15.42 9.77
CA THR A 107 1.64 -16.82 10.22
C THR A 107 2.96 -17.59 10.27
N ALA A 108 3.92 -17.26 9.40
CA ALA A 108 5.20 -17.96 9.35
C ALA A 108 6.23 -17.45 10.37
N LEU A 109 6.14 -16.16 10.72
CA LEU A 109 7.17 -15.48 11.50
C LEU A 109 6.82 -15.31 12.98
N PHE A 110 5.53 -15.32 13.35
CA PHE A 110 5.09 -14.89 14.67
C PHE A 110 4.18 -15.92 15.34
N ASP A 111 4.39 -16.10 16.65
CA ASP A 111 3.50 -16.86 17.52
C ASP A 111 2.41 -15.95 18.13
N ALA A 112 1.29 -16.54 18.56
CA ALA A 112 0.20 -15.81 19.20
C ALA A 112 0.70 -14.98 20.40
N GLY A 113 0.36 -13.70 20.44
CA GLY A 113 0.80 -12.74 21.45
C GLY A 113 2.12 -12.02 21.14
N ASP A 114 2.81 -12.37 20.05
CA ASP A 114 4.01 -11.67 19.64
C ASP A 114 3.72 -10.21 19.27
N LYS A 115 4.68 -9.33 19.59
CA LYS A 115 4.61 -7.89 19.34
C LYS A 115 5.23 -7.53 18.00
N VAL A 116 4.44 -6.87 17.15
CA VAL A 116 4.91 -6.43 15.83
C VAL A 116 4.81 -4.92 15.70
N GLY A 117 5.96 -4.27 15.47
CA GLY A 117 6.09 -2.83 15.33
C GLY A 117 5.53 -2.32 14.00
N LEU A 118 4.80 -1.22 14.04
CA LEU A 118 4.20 -0.53 12.90
C LEU A 118 4.47 0.97 13.01
N GLY A 119 5.04 1.61 11.98
CA GLY A 119 5.11 3.06 11.92
C GLY A 119 3.69 3.68 11.91
N GLU A 120 3.47 4.71 12.71
CA GLU A 120 2.23 5.49 12.74
C GLU A 120 2.51 6.95 12.35
N PRO A 121 1.85 7.44 11.29
CA PRO A 121 0.77 6.83 10.50
C PRO A 121 1.24 5.67 9.60
N GLY A 122 0.35 4.68 9.41
CA GLY A 122 0.65 3.49 8.60
C GLY A 122 -0.59 2.85 7.98
N TYR A 123 -0.40 1.89 7.09
CA TYR A 123 -1.50 1.22 6.40
C TYR A 123 -2.37 0.43 7.39
N PRO A 124 -3.69 0.70 7.47
CA PRO A 124 -4.57 0.17 8.54
C PRO A 124 -4.63 -1.35 8.60
N SER A 125 -4.55 -2.01 7.44
CA SER A 125 -4.73 -3.47 7.37
C SER A 125 -3.64 -4.24 8.10
N TYR A 126 -2.42 -3.71 8.26
CA TYR A 126 -1.39 -4.40 9.05
C TYR A 126 -1.89 -4.66 10.46
N ARG A 127 -2.37 -3.61 11.14
CA ARG A 127 -2.89 -3.69 12.51
C ARG A 127 -4.05 -4.67 12.63
N GLN A 128 -4.96 -4.65 11.66
CA GLN A 128 -6.15 -5.49 11.71
C GLN A 128 -5.86 -6.96 11.38
N ILE A 129 -4.95 -7.24 10.44
CA ILE A 129 -4.50 -8.61 10.15
C ILE A 129 -3.75 -9.19 11.36
N LEU A 130 -2.85 -8.41 11.98
CA LEU A 130 -2.15 -8.83 13.20
C LEU A 130 -3.14 -9.21 14.31
N ARG A 131 -4.12 -8.35 14.62
CA ARG A 131 -5.17 -8.65 15.62
C ARG A 131 -6.00 -9.89 15.26
N ALA A 132 -6.36 -10.05 13.98
CA ALA A 132 -7.09 -11.23 13.51
C ALA A 132 -6.30 -12.53 13.65
N LEU A 133 -4.97 -12.45 13.68
CA LEU A 133 -4.06 -13.58 13.90
C LEU A 133 -3.63 -13.72 15.37
N ASP A 134 -4.24 -12.98 16.30
CA ASP A 134 -3.90 -12.98 17.73
C ASP A 134 -2.49 -12.46 18.06
N LEU A 135 -2.01 -11.52 17.24
CA LEU A 135 -0.75 -10.81 17.42
C LEU A 135 -0.99 -9.41 18.01
N GLU A 136 0.02 -8.85 18.69
CA GLU A 136 -0.05 -7.51 19.30
C GLU A 136 0.60 -6.45 18.37
N PRO A 137 -0.20 -5.61 17.68
CA PRO A 137 0.37 -4.50 16.91
C PRO A 137 0.84 -3.39 17.85
N VAL A 138 2.11 -2.99 17.73
CA VAL A 138 2.75 -1.94 18.51
C VAL A 138 2.96 -0.72 17.63
N GLY A 139 2.21 0.37 17.87
CA GLY A 139 2.36 1.63 17.13
C GLY A 139 3.66 2.33 17.51
N ILE A 140 4.45 2.70 16.51
CA ILE A 140 5.69 3.48 16.64
C ILE A 140 5.39 4.87 16.12
N ALA A 141 5.29 5.84 17.03
CA ALA A 141 5.01 7.22 16.67
C ALA A 141 6.16 7.82 15.84
N THR A 142 5.87 8.20 14.62
CA THR A 142 6.83 8.87 13.74
C THR A 142 6.67 10.39 13.79
N SER A 143 7.67 11.13 13.34
CA SER A 143 7.67 12.59 13.35
C SER A 143 7.77 13.18 11.94
N ALA A 144 7.37 14.44 11.78
CA ALA A 144 7.57 15.20 10.55
C ALA A 144 9.06 15.39 10.20
N GLU A 145 9.93 15.46 11.22
CA GLU A 145 11.39 15.58 11.05
C GLU A 145 11.97 14.35 10.36
N ASN A 146 11.44 13.17 10.69
CA ASN A 146 11.80 11.89 10.05
C ASN A 146 10.88 11.56 8.86
N ARG A 147 10.17 12.56 8.34
CA ARG A 147 9.28 12.44 7.19
C ARG A 147 8.21 11.33 7.36
N LEU A 148 7.73 11.16 8.60
CA LEU A 148 6.75 10.14 8.98
C LEU A 148 7.21 8.70 8.72
N GLN A 149 8.52 8.47 8.80
CA GLN A 149 9.13 7.13 8.80
C GLN A 149 9.72 6.82 10.18
N PRO A 150 9.70 5.55 10.64
CA PRO A 150 10.34 5.16 11.89
C PRO A 150 11.87 5.28 11.77
N VAL A 151 12.53 5.49 12.89
CA VAL A 151 13.98 5.42 13.01
C VAL A 151 14.38 4.44 14.11
N PRO A 152 15.62 3.89 14.12
CA PRO A 152 16.05 2.90 15.13
C PRO A 152 15.82 3.32 16.58
N ALA A 153 15.98 4.60 16.88
CA ALA A 153 15.79 5.13 18.24
C ALA A 153 14.34 5.06 18.75
N ASP A 154 13.36 4.95 17.84
CA ASP A 154 11.94 4.88 18.18
C ASP A 154 11.45 3.44 18.44
N LEU A 155 12.30 2.42 18.17
CA LEU A 155 11.91 1.02 18.28
C LEU A 155 11.82 0.60 19.75
N PRO A 156 10.63 0.20 20.25
CA PRO A 156 10.52 -0.31 21.61
C PRO A 156 11.16 -1.69 21.74
N PRO A 157 11.68 -2.05 22.92
CA PRO A 157 12.26 -3.35 23.14
C PRO A 157 11.21 -4.46 23.11
N GLY A 158 11.63 -5.68 22.74
CA GLY A 158 10.80 -6.88 22.79
C GLY A 158 9.82 -7.03 21.62
N LEU A 159 10.09 -6.36 20.50
CA LEU A 159 9.42 -6.65 19.25
C LEU A 159 9.89 -8.01 18.70
N ALA A 160 8.95 -8.82 18.19
CA ALA A 160 9.24 -10.01 17.40
C ALA A 160 9.40 -9.67 15.92
N GLY A 161 8.87 -8.52 15.47
CA GLY A 161 9.01 -8.04 14.11
C GLY A 161 8.75 -6.56 13.93
N LEU A 162 9.21 -6.03 12.80
CA LEU A 162 8.97 -4.65 12.35
C LEU A 162 8.46 -4.68 10.90
N ILE A 163 7.41 -3.92 10.62
CA ILE A 163 6.91 -3.69 9.26
C ILE A 163 7.15 -2.24 8.89
N THR A 164 7.80 -2.01 7.75
CA THR A 164 7.94 -0.67 7.16
C THR A 164 7.41 -0.67 5.73
N ALA A 165 6.88 0.47 5.28
CA ALA A 165 6.47 0.68 3.90
C ALA A 165 7.28 1.84 3.29
N SER A 166 7.85 1.61 2.11
CA SER A 166 8.60 2.62 1.38
C SER A 166 8.43 2.40 -0.13
N PRO A 167 7.76 3.31 -0.84
CA PRO A 167 7.00 4.50 -0.39
C PRO A 167 5.84 4.16 0.54
N ALA A 168 5.59 5.01 1.54
CA ALA A 168 4.59 4.74 2.58
C ALA A 168 3.17 5.15 2.18
N ASN A 169 2.19 4.43 2.69
CA ASN A 169 0.80 4.86 2.78
C ASN A 169 0.51 5.16 4.27
N PRO A 170 0.18 6.41 4.65
CA PRO A 170 -0.44 7.47 3.82
C PRO A 170 0.49 8.58 3.32
N SER A 171 1.77 8.64 3.72
CA SER A 171 2.62 9.82 3.53
C SER A 171 3.23 9.97 2.12
N GLY A 172 3.43 8.88 1.41
CA GLY A 172 4.17 8.85 0.14
C GLY A 172 5.68 9.03 0.29
N THR A 173 6.20 9.10 1.51
CA THR A 173 7.64 9.27 1.78
C THR A 173 8.41 7.99 1.61
N MET A 174 9.69 8.07 1.24
CA MET A 174 10.58 6.93 1.06
C MET A 174 11.70 6.92 2.10
N LEU A 175 12.15 5.72 2.44
CA LEU A 175 13.42 5.47 3.12
C LEU A 175 14.54 5.43 2.07
N ASP A 176 15.64 6.10 2.33
CA ASP A 176 16.87 5.90 1.58
C ASP A 176 17.62 4.65 2.08
N HIS A 177 18.72 4.31 1.41
CA HIS A 177 19.49 3.11 1.70
C HIS A 177 20.04 3.10 3.14
N ASP A 178 20.53 4.22 3.65
CA ASP A 178 21.17 4.29 4.97
C ASP A 178 20.12 4.16 6.08
N HIS A 179 18.96 4.82 5.95
CA HIS A 179 17.87 4.69 6.90
C HIS A 179 17.26 3.27 6.90
N LEU A 180 17.06 2.68 5.71
CA LEU A 180 16.57 1.31 5.60
C LEU A 180 17.55 0.31 6.20
N SER A 181 18.85 0.47 5.93
CA SER A 181 19.92 -0.36 6.50
C SER A 181 19.97 -0.25 8.03
N ALA A 182 19.83 0.96 8.56
CA ALA A 182 19.82 1.17 10.00
C ALA A 182 18.61 0.51 10.68
N LEU A 183 17.44 0.57 10.07
CA LEU A 183 16.22 -0.09 10.58
C LEU A 183 16.33 -1.62 10.53
N ILE A 184 16.81 -2.18 9.42
CA ILE A 184 17.01 -3.62 9.27
C ILE A 184 18.02 -4.10 10.32
N GLY A 185 19.18 -3.42 10.44
CA GLY A 185 20.21 -3.76 11.43
C GLY A 185 19.69 -3.71 12.87
N ALA A 186 19.00 -2.65 13.26
CA ALA A 186 18.43 -2.52 14.60
C ALA A 186 17.37 -3.60 14.89
N THR A 187 16.58 -4.01 13.89
CA THR A 187 15.59 -5.07 14.02
C THR A 187 16.28 -6.44 14.20
N GLN A 188 17.30 -6.73 13.41
CA GLN A 188 18.09 -7.96 13.51
C GLN A 188 18.86 -8.05 14.82
N ASP A 189 19.43 -6.94 15.32
CA ASP A 189 20.11 -6.87 16.64
C ASP A 189 19.16 -7.21 17.81
N MET A 190 17.87 -6.97 17.65
CA MET A 190 16.84 -7.39 18.61
C MET A 190 16.42 -8.86 18.45
N GLY A 191 16.90 -9.57 17.45
CA GLY A 191 16.42 -10.91 17.07
C GLY A 191 15.00 -10.89 16.47
N ALA A 192 14.56 -9.76 15.94
CA ALA A 192 13.24 -9.58 15.36
C ALA A 192 13.27 -9.69 13.83
N SER A 193 12.15 -10.10 13.23
CA SER A 193 11.99 -10.22 11.77
C SER A 193 11.65 -8.87 11.13
N PHE A 194 12.24 -8.58 9.96
CA PHE A 194 11.94 -7.38 9.19
C PHE A 194 11.08 -7.70 7.97
N ILE A 195 9.98 -6.94 7.80
CA ILE A 195 9.08 -7.05 6.66
C ILE A 195 9.04 -5.69 5.94
N SER A 196 9.46 -5.67 4.67
CA SER A 196 9.41 -4.50 3.80
C SER A 196 8.18 -4.57 2.90
N ASP A 197 7.28 -3.60 3.03
CA ASP A 197 6.18 -3.41 2.07
C ASP A 197 6.64 -2.47 0.95
N GLU A 198 6.89 -3.05 -0.22
CA GLU A 198 7.38 -2.39 -1.42
C GLU A 198 6.28 -2.23 -2.48
N ILE A 199 5.00 -2.27 -2.08
CA ILE A 199 3.86 -2.28 -3.00
C ILE A 199 3.81 -1.06 -3.94
N TYR A 200 4.46 0.05 -3.56
CA TYR A 200 4.50 1.28 -4.37
C TYR A 200 5.77 1.42 -5.20
N HIS A 201 6.68 0.43 -5.22
CA HIS A 201 7.81 0.44 -6.13
C HIS A 201 7.33 0.48 -7.58
N GLY A 202 8.01 1.27 -8.42
CA GLY A 202 7.54 1.68 -9.75
C GLY A 202 6.75 3.00 -9.74
N LEU A 203 6.23 3.44 -8.60
CA LEU A 203 5.54 4.72 -8.41
C LEU A 203 6.37 5.67 -7.55
N GLN A 204 7.55 6.02 -8.01
CA GLN A 204 8.44 7.02 -7.39
C GLN A 204 8.71 8.16 -8.35
N TYR A 205 8.87 9.35 -7.79
CA TYR A 205 9.06 10.62 -8.51
C TYR A 205 10.39 11.28 -8.15
N GLU A 206 10.87 11.07 -6.92
CA GLU A 206 12.10 11.64 -6.38
C GLU A 206 13.10 10.51 -6.10
N GLY A 207 13.99 10.27 -7.04
CA GLY A 207 15.00 9.21 -6.91
C GLY A 207 14.44 7.80 -7.15
N ARG A 208 15.24 6.80 -6.80
CA ARG A 208 14.89 5.38 -6.92
C ARG A 208 14.51 4.83 -5.53
N ALA A 209 13.43 4.06 -5.46
CA ALA A 209 13.13 3.29 -4.27
C ALA A 209 14.21 2.22 -4.01
N VAL A 210 14.53 1.99 -2.75
CA VAL A 210 15.51 0.98 -2.31
C VAL A 210 14.75 -0.25 -1.84
N SER A 211 15.06 -1.41 -2.42
CA SER A 211 14.54 -2.68 -1.93
C SER A 211 15.30 -3.15 -0.69
N ALA A 212 14.60 -3.73 0.28
CA ALA A 212 15.25 -4.32 1.46
C ALA A 212 16.24 -5.44 1.08
N LEU A 213 16.05 -6.08 -0.07
CA LEU A 213 16.99 -7.08 -0.61
C LEU A 213 18.34 -6.50 -1.06
N GLU A 214 18.45 -5.18 -1.24
CA GLU A 214 19.74 -4.52 -1.46
C GLU A 214 20.58 -4.45 -0.17
N VAL A 215 19.94 -4.62 0.99
CA VAL A 215 20.56 -4.53 2.31
C VAL A 215 20.78 -5.91 2.91
N SER A 216 19.79 -6.80 2.85
CA SER A 216 19.86 -8.12 3.51
C SER A 216 19.02 -9.16 2.76
N ASP A 217 19.53 -10.39 2.70
CA ASP A 217 18.76 -11.55 2.24
C ASP A 217 17.87 -12.15 3.32
N ASP A 218 18.08 -11.76 4.60
CA ASP A 218 17.31 -12.22 5.77
C ASP A 218 16.19 -11.24 6.11
N VAL A 219 15.34 -10.97 5.11
CA VAL A 219 14.17 -10.10 5.22
C VAL A 219 13.02 -10.67 4.41
N TYR A 220 11.79 -10.27 4.75
CA TYR A 220 10.62 -10.53 3.92
C TYR A 220 10.29 -9.26 3.12
N VAL A 221 10.16 -9.39 1.82
CA VAL A 221 9.69 -8.31 0.95
C VAL A 221 8.30 -8.66 0.46
N VAL A 222 7.38 -7.70 0.52
CA VAL A 222 6.01 -7.83 0.00
C VAL A 222 5.80 -6.80 -1.11
N ASN A 223 5.28 -7.24 -2.25
CA ASN A 223 4.94 -6.36 -3.35
C ASN A 223 3.63 -6.83 -4.04
N SER A 224 3.13 -6.08 -5.01
CA SER A 224 1.84 -6.39 -5.63
C SER A 224 1.69 -5.79 -7.02
N PHE A 225 0.86 -6.44 -7.83
CA PHE A 225 0.39 -5.90 -9.11
C PHE A 225 -0.70 -4.82 -8.95
N SER A 226 -1.12 -4.53 -7.71
CA SER A 226 -2.23 -3.62 -7.43
C SER A 226 -1.97 -2.16 -7.82
N LYS A 227 -0.72 -1.67 -7.74
CA LYS A 227 -0.42 -0.23 -7.81
C LYS A 227 0.22 0.15 -9.13
N TYR A 228 1.51 -0.06 -9.31
CA TYR A 228 2.20 0.26 -10.56
C TYR A 228 1.54 -0.42 -11.77
N PHE A 229 1.15 -1.68 -11.65
CA PHE A 229 0.53 -2.45 -12.73
C PHE A 229 -0.98 -2.24 -12.90
N SER A 230 -1.62 -1.35 -12.13
CA SER A 230 -3.07 -1.03 -12.20
C SER A 230 -3.99 -2.24 -12.08
N MET A 231 -3.63 -3.22 -11.26
CA MET A 231 -4.34 -4.50 -11.14
C MET A 231 -4.95 -4.73 -9.74
N THR A 232 -5.56 -3.71 -9.12
CA THR A 232 -6.09 -3.80 -7.74
C THR A 232 -7.09 -4.93 -7.56
N GLY A 233 -8.12 -5.01 -8.39
CA GLY A 233 -9.19 -6.01 -8.31
C GLY A 233 -8.79 -7.42 -8.73
N TRP A 234 -7.64 -7.58 -9.37
CA TRP A 234 -7.14 -8.87 -9.84
C TRP A 234 -6.56 -9.74 -8.72
N ARG A 235 -6.24 -9.17 -7.57
CA ARG A 235 -5.71 -9.88 -6.41
C ARG A 235 -4.46 -10.70 -6.72
N ALA A 236 -3.49 -10.11 -7.39
CA ALA A 236 -2.16 -10.67 -7.63
C ALA A 236 -1.10 -9.84 -6.90
N GLY A 237 -0.15 -10.52 -6.28
CA GLY A 237 1.01 -9.96 -5.61
C GLY A 237 2.09 -11.01 -5.47
N TRP A 238 3.18 -10.64 -4.84
CA TRP A 238 4.25 -11.57 -4.53
C TRP A 238 4.96 -11.18 -3.24
N MET A 239 5.66 -12.14 -2.68
CA MET A 239 6.64 -11.92 -1.64
C MET A 239 7.95 -12.57 -2.01
N VAL A 240 9.05 -12.03 -1.50
CA VAL A 240 10.37 -12.64 -1.54
C VAL A 240 10.77 -12.99 -0.12
N VAL A 241 11.21 -14.21 0.09
CA VAL A 241 11.56 -14.74 1.41
C VAL A 241 12.97 -15.32 1.43
N PRO A 242 13.61 -15.48 2.60
CA PRO A 242 14.82 -16.26 2.74
C PRO A 242 14.65 -17.69 2.20
N GLU A 243 15.73 -18.28 1.66
CA GLU A 243 15.69 -19.58 0.99
C GLU A 243 15.12 -20.70 1.90
N ASP A 244 15.54 -20.73 3.15
CA ASP A 244 15.12 -21.71 4.16
C ASP A 244 13.65 -21.53 4.58
N HIS A 245 13.04 -20.37 4.34
CA HIS A 245 11.64 -20.08 4.61
C HIS A 245 10.70 -20.45 3.43
N VAL A 246 11.21 -20.68 2.23
CA VAL A 246 10.38 -20.99 1.05
C VAL A 246 9.45 -22.18 1.31
N ARG A 247 9.99 -23.28 1.87
CA ARG A 247 9.19 -24.47 2.13
C ARG A 247 8.18 -24.30 3.26
N VAL A 248 8.48 -23.42 4.23
CA VAL A 248 7.53 -23.06 5.30
C VAL A 248 6.34 -22.33 4.69
N ILE A 249 6.60 -21.28 3.91
CA ILE A 249 5.57 -20.49 3.23
C ILE A 249 4.75 -21.35 2.26
N GLU A 250 5.40 -22.21 1.47
CA GLU A 250 4.70 -23.10 0.54
C GLU A 250 3.65 -23.97 1.25
N ARG A 251 4.00 -24.60 2.38
CA ARG A 251 3.06 -25.44 3.13
C ARG A 251 1.88 -24.64 3.68
N ILE A 252 2.12 -23.41 4.15
CA ILE A 252 1.06 -22.53 4.64
C ILE A 252 0.15 -22.11 3.48
N ALA A 253 0.74 -21.68 2.35
CA ALA A 253 0.00 -21.27 1.16
C ALA A 253 -0.87 -22.38 0.59
N GLN A 254 -0.36 -23.62 0.50
CA GLN A 254 -1.11 -24.81 0.07
C GLN A 254 -2.38 -25.03 0.89
N ASN A 255 -2.33 -24.78 2.20
CA ASN A 255 -3.46 -25.05 3.10
C ASN A 255 -4.40 -23.84 3.23
N MET A 256 -3.92 -22.61 3.09
CA MET A 256 -4.76 -21.40 3.21
C MET A 256 -5.42 -21.01 1.89
N PHE A 257 -4.72 -21.17 0.76
CA PHE A 257 -5.14 -20.62 -0.53
C PHE A 257 -5.12 -21.64 -1.66
N ILE A 258 -4.46 -22.81 -1.50
CA ILE A 258 -4.11 -23.76 -2.57
C ILE A 258 -3.07 -23.13 -3.51
N CYS A 259 -3.45 -22.05 -4.20
CA CYS A 259 -2.61 -21.24 -5.07
C CYS A 259 -3.22 -19.83 -5.21
N ALA A 260 -2.46 -18.89 -5.76
CA ALA A 260 -3.01 -17.62 -6.22
C ALA A 260 -3.93 -17.84 -7.45
N PRO A 261 -4.90 -16.93 -7.74
CA PRO A 261 -5.80 -17.09 -8.88
C PRO A 261 -5.05 -17.21 -10.21
N HIS A 262 -5.24 -18.29 -10.96
CA HIS A 262 -4.51 -18.58 -12.20
C HIS A 262 -4.71 -17.49 -13.25
N ALA A 263 -5.95 -17.07 -13.50
CA ALA A 263 -6.27 -15.98 -14.41
C ALA A 263 -5.49 -14.69 -14.09
N SER A 264 -5.34 -14.38 -12.79
CA SER A 264 -4.58 -13.23 -12.34
C SER A 264 -3.08 -13.38 -12.56
N GLN A 265 -2.54 -14.59 -12.44
CA GLN A 265 -1.12 -14.86 -12.70
C GLN A 265 -0.80 -14.70 -14.18
N VAL A 266 -1.63 -15.22 -15.10
CA VAL A 266 -1.51 -15.02 -16.54
C VAL A 266 -1.54 -13.54 -16.91
N THR A 267 -2.51 -12.81 -16.34
CA THR A 267 -2.63 -11.37 -16.58
C THR A 267 -1.42 -10.60 -16.02
N ALA A 268 -0.96 -10.97 -14.83
CA ALA A 268 0.18 -10.33 -14.17
C ALA A 268 1.48 -10.52 -14.98
N LEU A 269 1.73 -11.73 -15.50
CA LEU A 269 2.87 -12.02 -16.34
C LEU A 269 2.88 -11.11 -17.58
N ALA A 270 1.76 -11.02 -18.29
CA ALA A 270 1.65 -10.18 -19.47
C ALA A 270 1.70 -8.67 -19.16
N ALA A 271 1.22 -8.25 -17.96
CA ALA A 271 1.29 -6.85 -17.54
C ALA A 271 2.72 -6.35 -17.36
N MET A 272 3.65 -7.24 -17.00
CA MET A 272 5.05 -6.89 -16.79
C MET A 272 5.78 -6.46 -18.08
N ASP A 273 5.20 -6.71 -19.24
CA ASP A 273 5.75 -6.29 -20.54
C ASP A 273 5.02 -5.05 -21.13
N CYS A 274 4.02 -4.51 -20.42
CA CYS A 274 3.24 -3.34 -20.87
C CYS A 274 3.86 -2.00 -20.41
N HIS A 275 5.17 -1.85 -20.54
CA HIS A 275 5.93 -0.72 -19.98
C HIS A 275 5.44 0.65 -20.45
N ASP A 276 5.10 0.80 -21.75
CA ASP A 276 4.66 2.10 -22.30
C ASP A 276 3.38 2.61 -21.65
N GLU A 277 2.39 1.72 -21.46
CA GLU A 277 1.11 2.07 -20.83
C GLU A 277 1.31 2.37 -19.34
N LEU A 278 2.13 1.59 -18.64
CA LEU A 278 2.44 1.79 -17.23
C LEU A 278 3.20 3.10 -16.99
N ASN A 279 4.18 3.42 -17.83
CA ASN A 279 4.92 4.67 -17.76
C ASN A 279 4.06 5.89 -18.10
N ALA A 280 3.10 5.76 -19.02
CA ALA A 280 2.12 6.81 -19.29
C ALA A 280 1.25 7.11 -18.05
N ASN A 281 0.84 6.08 -17.31
CA ASN A 281 0.11 6.26 -16.05
C ASN A 281 0.98 6.96 -14.98
N LEU A 282 2.25 6.56 -14.87
CA LEU A 282 3.21 7.21 -13.96
C LEU A 282 3.38 8.69 -14.27
N ALA A 283 3.43 9.07 -15.54
CA ALA A 283 3.54 10.47 -15.95
C ALA A 283 2.33 11.31 -15.52
N VAL A 284 1.11 10.74 -15.61
CA VAL A 284 -0.12 11.40 -15.10
C VAL A 284 -0.03 11.59 -13.58
N TYR A 285 0.42 10.59 -12.84
CA TYR A 285 0.55 10.72 -11.37
C TYR A 285 1.64 11.72 -10.98
N ALA A 286 2.72 11.84 -11.74
CA ALA A 286 3.75 12.84 -11.52
C ALA A 286 3.21 14.27 -11.72
N GLU A 287 2.40 14.52 -12.77
CA GLU A 287 1.71 15.79 -12.97
C GLU A 287 0.74 16.07 -11.82
N ASN A 288 -0.08 15.10 -11.46
CA ASN A 288 -1.05 15.22 -10.37
C ASN A 288 -0.38 15.50 -9.02
N ARG A 289 0.76 14.85 -8.75
CA ARG A 289 1.58 15.12 -7.56
C ARG A 289 1.96 16.60 -7.48
N GLN A 290 2.48 17.17 -8.57
CA GLN A 290 2.88 18.58 -8.60
C GLN A 290 1.68 19.50 -8.40
N LEU A 291 0.55 19.21 -9.06
CA LEU A 291 -0.70 19.95 -8.85
C LEU A 291 -1.14 19.96 -7.40
N MET A 292 -1.04 18.81 -6.72
CA MET A 292 -1.42 18.68 -5.32
C MET A 292 -0.45 19.43 -4.39
N ILE A 293 0.86 19.33 -4.62
CA ILE A 293 1.88 20.06 -3.85
C ILE A 293 1.66 21.58 -3.95
N ASP A 294 1.34 22.09 -5.14
CA ASP A 294 1.13 23.53 -5.37
C ASP A 294 -0.29 23.97 -4.96
N GLY A 295 -1.28 23.09 -5.05
CA GLY A 295 -2.70 23.43 -4.89
C GLY A 295 -3.22 23.30 -3.46
N LEU A 296 -2.81 22.29 -2.71
CA LEU A 296 -3.28 22.08 -1.33
C LEU A 296 -2.96 23.26 -0.41
N PRO A 297 -1.75 23.89 -0.45
CA PRO A 297 -1.50 25.10 0.35
C PRO A 297 -2.44 26.25 0.04
N ARG A 298 -2.84 26.43 -1.22
CA ARG A 298 -3.82 27.47 -1.62
C ARG A 298 -5.22 27.18 -1.08
N ALA A 299 -5.53 25.89 -0.89
CA ALA A 299 -6.76 25.46 -0.25
C ALA A 299 -6.66 25.41 1.29
N GLY A 300 -5.57 25.93 1.89
CA GLY A 300 -5.38 25.98 3.34
C GLY A 300 -4.79 24.70 3.97
N PHE A 301 -4.34 23.75 3.17
CA PHE A 301 -3.72 22.49 3.63
C PHE A 301 -2.22 22.51 3.31
N ASP A 302 -1.44 23.25 4.08
CA ASP A 302 -0.03 23.54 3.80
C ASP A 302 0.97 22.74 4.65
N ARG A 303 0.47 21.90 5.59
CA ARG A 303 1.31 21.16 6.54
C ARG A 303 1.38 19.67 6.16
N PHE A 304 2.29 19.33 5.26
CA PHE A 304 2.55 17.95 4.84
C PHE A 304 4.00 17.77 4.38
N ALA A 305 4.51 16.54 4.42
CA ALA A 305 5.74 16.17 3.75
C ALA A 305 5.45 15.92 2.26
N PRO A 306 6.15 16.56 1.31
CA PRO A 306 6.01 16.24 -0.10
C PRO A 306 6.28 14.74 -0.33
N PRO A 307 5.39 14.02 -1.04
CA PRO A 307 5.57 12.61 -1.29
C PRO A 307 6.70 12.35 -2.30
N ASP A 308 7.55 11.36 -2.03
CA ASP A 308 8.59 10.92 -2.97
C ASP A 308 8.04 9.89 -3.96
N GLY A 309 7.03 9.14 -3.53
CA GLY A 309 6.39 8.07 -4.29
C GLY A 309 4.94 7.85 -3.89
N ALA A 310 4.38 6.70 -4.28
CA ALA A 310 2.97 6.37 -4.17
C ALA A 310 2.08 7.41 -4.89
N PHE A 311 0.89 7.68 -4.38
CA PHE A 311 -0.01 8.71 -4.94
C PHE A 311 -0.88 9.34 -3.83
N TYR A 312 -0.23 9.69 -2.70
CA TYR A 312 -0.89 10.27 -1.54
C TYR A 312 -0.18 11.51 -1.03
N ILE A 313 -0.98 12.40 -0.45
CA ILE A 313 -0.52 13.42 0.49
C ILE A 313 -1.24 13.22 1.81
N TYR A 314 -0.49 13.23 2.91
CA TYR A 314 -1.00 13.16 4.26
C TYR A 314 -0.77 14.52 4.94
N ALA A 315 -1.86 15.26 5.12
CA ALA A 315 -1.80 16.63 5.60
C ALA A 315 -2.30 16.75 7.05
N ASP A 316 -1.57 17.52 7.85
CA ASP A 316 -2.02 17.99 9.16
C ASP A 316 -3.07 19.10 8.96
N VAL A 317 -4.26 18.88 9.49
CA VAL A 317 -5.40 19.80 9.42
C VAL A 317 -5.81 20.32 10.80
N SER A 318 -4.93 20.23 11.79
CA SER A 318 -5.17 20.65 13.17
C SER A 318 -5.56 22.14 13.31
N ALA A 319 -5.19 22.97 12.35
CA ALA A 319 -5.63 24.36 12.26
C ALA A 319 -7.14 24.52 11.95
N HIS A 320 -7.79 23.45 11.45
CA HIS A 320 -9.16 23.50 10.95
C HIS A 320 -10.12 22.62 11.73
N THR A 321 -9.63 21.57 12.40
CA THR A 321 -10.47 20.60 13.12
C THR A 321 -9.67 19.76 14.12
N ASP A 322 -10.39 19.28 15.14
CA ASP A 322 -9.97 18.19 16.04
C ASP A 322 -10.71 16.87 15.74
N ASP A 323 -11.52 16.81 14.69
CA ASP A 323 -12.27 15.63 14.27
C ASP A 323 -12.18 15.46 12.75
N SER A 324 -11.17 14.74 12.29
CA SER A 324 -10.92 14.48 10.88
C SER A 324 -12.05 13.71 10.20
N ARG A 325 -12.83 12.88 10.95
CA ARG A 325 -13.97 12.14 10.40
C ARG A 325 -15.12 13.09 10.08
N ALA A 326 -15.51 13.94 11.04
CA ALA A 326 -16.54 14.96 10.82
C ALA A 326 -16.12 15.93 9.72
N PHE A 327 -14.84 16.31 9.69
CA PHE A 327 -14.32 17.23 8.68
C PHE A 327 -14.31 16.61 7.26
N ALA A 328 -13.90 15.35 7.11
CA ALA A 328 -14.00 14.64 5.83
C ALA A 328 -15.44 14.52 5.34
N ALA A 329 -16.40 14.24 6.25
CA ALA A 329 -17.83 14.22 5.92
C ALA A 329 -18.35 15.60 5.50
N GLU A 330 -17.93 16.68 6.15
CA GLU A 330 -18.27 18.05 5.77
C GLU A 330 -17.72 18.43 4.38
N ILE A 331 -16.47 18.06 4.08
CA ILE A 331 -15.86 18.26 2.76
C ILE A 331 -16.67 17.51 1.68
N LEU A 332 -17.02 16.25 1.92
CA LEU A 332 -17.85 15.47 0.99
C LEU A 332 -19.22 16.14 0.77
N GLU A 333 -19.86 16.55 1.88
CA GLU A 333 -21.20 17.16 1.81
C GLU A 333 -21.21 18.51 1.10
N LYS A 334 -20.29 19.42 1.45
CA LYS A 334 -20.30 20.81 0.98
C LYS A 334 -19.49 21.04 -0.29
N ALA A 335 -18.35 20.37 -0.43
CA ALA A 335 -17.46 20.52 -1.60
C ALA A 335 -17.68 19.44 -2.67
N GLY A 336 -18.28 18.30 -2.31
CA GLY A 336 -18.39 17.16 -3.23
C GLY A 336 -17.00 16.55 -3.53
N VAL A 337 -16.10 16.55 -2.56
CA VAL A 337 -14.78 15.91 -2.64
C VAL A 337 -14.68 14.87 -1.52
N ALA A 338 -14.40 13.62 -1.88
CA ALA A 338 -14.18 12.55 -0.92
C ALA A 338 -12.70 12.51 -0.53
N VAL A 339 -12.38 12.50 0.76
CA VAL A 339 -11.03 12.41 1.32
C VAL A 339 -11.02 11.44 2.50
N THR A 340 -9.88 10.84 2.84
CA THR A 340 -9.82 9.87 3.95
C THR A 340 -9.41 10.55 5.24
N PRO A 341 -10.17 10.39 6.35
CA PRO A 341 -9.76 10.87 7.66
C PRO A 341 -8.52 10.13 8.17
N GLY A 342 -7.63 10.85 8.85
CA GLY A 342 -6.37 10.31 9.32
C GLY A 342 -6.49 9.22 10.38
N LEU A 343 -7.61 9.15 11.08
CA LEU A 343 -7.93 8.09 12.08
C LEU A 343 -7.81 6.66 11.50
N ASP A 344 -7.92 6.50 10.19
CA ASP A 344 -7.68 5.22 9.52
C ASP A 344 -6.20 4.78 9.63
N PHE A 345 -5.28 5.74 9.62
CA PHE A 345 -3.83 5.51 9.56
C PHE A 345 -3.11 5.66 10.90
N ASP A 346 -3.61 6.55 11.75
CA ASP A 346 -3.06 6.82 13.08
C ASP A 346 -4.22 6.93 14.09
N PRO A 347 -4.44 5.91 14.93
CA PRO A 347 -5.55 5.91 15.88
C PRO A 347 -5.40 6.94 17.00
N VAL A 348 -4.18 7.45 17.22
CA VAL A 348 -3.89 8.43 18.29
C VAL A 348 -3.95 9.86 17.77
N ARG A 349 -3.24 10.16 16.66
CA ARG A 349 -3.09 11.54 16.14
C ARG A 349 -3.92 11.80 14.88
N GLY A 350 -4.49 10.76 14.28
CA GLY A 350 -5.23 10.85 13.02
C GLY A 350 -6.50 11.69 13.07
N HIS A 351 -6.98 12.09 14.27
CA HIS A 351 -8.10 13.01 14.43
C HIS A 351 -7.83 14.44 13.89
N GLN A 352 -6.57 14.78 13.64
CA GLN A 352 -6.12 16.07 13.12
C GLN A 352 -5.44 15.97 11.74
N THR A 353 -5.66 14.89 11.00
CA THR A 353 -5.01 14.69 9.69
C THR A 353 -5.99 14.16 8.65
N LEU A 354 -5.68 14.41 7.36
CA LEU A 354 -6.40 13.89 6.20
C LEU A 354 -5.42 13.29 5.21
N ARG A 355 -5.82 12.21 4.52
CA ARG A 355 -5.12 11.69 3.35
C ARG A 355 -5.86 12.07 2.08
N PHE A 356 -5.13 12.61 1.11
CA PHE A 356 -5.57 12.89 -0.25
C PHE A 356 -4.89 11.92 -1.22
N SER A 357 -5.67 11.23 -2.05
CA SER A 357 -5.17 10.42 -3.17
C SER A 357 -5.22 11.22 -4.45
N TYR A 358 -4.19 11.12 -5.28
CA TYR A 358 -4.13 11.79 -6.58
C TYR A 358 -4.00 10.80 -7.77
N ALA A 359 -4.42 9.54 -7.57
CA ALA A 359 -4.39 8.49 -8.61
C ALA A 359 -5.62 8.56 -9.54
N ARG A 360 -6.00 9.74 -10.00
CA ARG A 360 -7.16 10.01 -10.86
C ARG A 360 -6.75 10.78 -12.11
N ALA A 361 -7.71 11.06 -12.99
CA ALA A 361 -7.48 11.94 -14.12
C ALA A 361 -7.05 13.33 -13.64
N THR A 362 -6.17 13.99 -14.37
CA THR A 362 -5.61 15.31 -14.00
C THR A 362 -6.71 16.36 -13.88
N GLU A 363 -7.75 16.28 -14.69
CA GLU A 363 -8.92 17.17 -14.66
C GLU A 363 -9.69 17.04 -13.34
N ASP A 364 -9.86 15.81 -12.82
CA ASP A 364 -10.51 15.56 -11.53
C ASP A 364 -9.70 16.18 -10.39
N ILE A 365 -8.38 16.07 -10.46
CA ILE A 365 -7.49 16.68 -9.45
C ILE A 365 -7.59 18.21 -9.47
N ARG A 366 -7.60 18.82 -10.66
CA ARG A 366 -7.77 20.28 -10.80
C ARG A 366 -9.11 20.75 -10.24
N GLU A 367 -10.18 20.07 -10.60
CA GLU A 367 -11.54 20.42 -10.10
C GLU A 367 -11.64 20.17 -8.58
N GLY A 368 -11.10 19.07 -8.07
CA GLY A 368 -11.06 18.80 -6.63
C GLY A 368 -10.36 19.89 -5.84
N LEU A 369 -9.17 20.32 -6.28
CA LEU A 369 -8.44 21.43 -5.67
C LEU A 369 -9.23 22.75 -5.72
N ALA A 370 -9.88 23.06 -6.84
CA ALA A 370 -10.72 24.24 -6.95
C ALA A 370 -11.93 24.20 -5.99
N ARG A 371 -12.57 23.03 -5.82
CA ARG A 371 -13.67 22.84 -4.86
C ARG A 371 -13.19 22.97 -3.41
N LEU A 372 -12.05 22.38 -3.06
CA LEU A 372 -11.45 22.50 -1.73
C LEU A 372 -11.14 23.96 -1.40
N THR A 373 -10.56 24.72 -2.34
CA THR A 373 -10.26 26.14 -2.15
C THR A 373 -11.53 26.94 -1.86
N ARG A 374 -12.57 26.81 -2.70
CA ARG A 374 -13.87 27.48 -2.47
C ARG A 374 -14.51 27.11 -1.13
N PHE A 375 -14.41 25.84 -0.75
CA PHE A 375 -14.95 25.35 0.51
C PHE A 375 -14.25 25.99 1.70
N MET A 376 -12.92 26.09 1.68
CA MET A 376 -12.15 26.67 2.76
C MET A 376 -12.32 28.18 2.85
N GLU A 377 -12.39 28.91 1.72
CA GLU A 377 -12.73 30.34 1.67
C GLU A 377 -14.10 30.63 2.30
N GLY A 378 -15.06 29.73 2.15
CA GLY A 378 -16.41 29.85 2.75
C GLY A 378 -16.49 29.52 4.24
N ARG A 379 -15.41 29.03 4.87
CA ARG A 379 -15.31 28.75 6.31
C ARG A 379 -14.69 29.89 7.11
N GLY A 380 -14.01 30.84 6.43
CA GLY A 380 -13.30 31.98 7.02
C GLY A 380 -14.22 33.16 7.43
#